data_80693d84c9ec0c8782dca7c5c64636f5
#
_entry.id   80693d84c9ec0c8782dca7c5c64636f5
#
_cell.length_a   1.000
_cell.length_b   1.000
_cell.length_c   1.000
_cell.angle_alpha   90.00
_cell.angle_beta   90.00
_cell.angle_gamma   90.00
#
_symmetry.space_group_name_H-M   'P 1'
#
loop_
_entity.id
_entity.type
_entity.pdbx_description
1 polymer ?
#
loop_
_entity_poly.entity_id
_entity_poly.type
_entity_poly.pdbx_seq_one_letter_code
_entity_poly.pdbx_strand_id
1 'polypeptide(L)'
;MQKYILLLLLIVMASCKSKSPNSGSETKEAYSRYVKMDFKEVNSAKKNRAYDLGKRLLETCNTSKFKSFSKEEATESVIKNATVEKISKTCQKIIMRNGKFIDLQLSEVIHDVETDDYLFKYKIQYEKKYFERELNVKINKDGKVAAMSTKELAKKPM
;
A
#
# COMPACT_ATOMS: atom_id res chain seq x y z
N MET A 1 52.75 43.71 22.85
CA MET A 1 52.71 43.00 21.55
C MET A 1 51.35 42.31 21.43
N GLN A 2 50.29 43.10 21.31
CA GLN A 2 48.90 42.62 21.44
C GLN A 2 47.96 43.48 20.57
N LYS A 3 48.41 43.85 19.39
CA LYS A 3 47.66 44.80 18.52
C LYS A 3 47.44 44.36 17.07
N TYR A 4 47.77 43.12 16.69
CA TYR A 4 47.70 42.71 15.28
C TYR A 4 46.90 41.46 15.00
N ILE A 5 46.06 40.99 15.97
CA ILE A 5 45.23 39.77 15.78
C ILE A 5 43.79 40.13 15.36
N LEU A 6 43.45 41.39 15.20
CA LEU A 6 42.05 41.83 15.03
C LEU A 6 41.72 42.28 13.59
N LEU A 7 42.48 41.84 12.57
CA LEU A 7 42.34 42.34 11.21
C LEU A 7 42.29 41.26 10.11
N LEU A 8 41.85 40.05 10.44
CA LEU A 8 41.78 38.96 9.46
C LEU A 8 40.50 38.13 9.56
N LEU A 9 39.39 38.79 9.86
CA LEU A 9 38.06 38.17 9.91
C LEU A 9 37.06 38.96 9.07
N LEU A 10 37.47 39.25 7.83
CA LEU A 10 36.60 39.84 6.84
C LEU A 10 36.62 38.99 5.57
N ILE A 11 35.43 38.51 5.25
CA ILE A 11 34.98 38.22 3.91
C ILE A 11 35.39 36.85 3.34
N VAL A 12 34.46 35.89 3.38
CA VAL A 12 34.00 35.28 2.13
C VAL A 12 32.49 34.97 2.28
N MET A 13 31.68 35.96 2.05
CA MET A 13 30.29 35.74 1.58
C MET A 13 30.35 35.43 0.11
N ALA A 14 30.76 34.22 -0.27
CA ALA A 14 30.61 33.75 -1.63
C ALA A 14 29.13 33.45 -1.88
N SER A 15 28.45 34.43 -2.44
CA SER A 15 27.15 34.38 -3.06
C SER A 15 27.09 33.22 -4.06
N CYS A 16 26.51 32.11 -3.72
CA CYS A 16 26.09 31.10 -4.67
C CYS A 16 24.89 31.64 -5.47
N LYS A 17 25.18 32.34 -6.58
CA LYS A 17 24.22 32.53 -7.66
C LYS A 17 23.94 31.16 -8.28
N SER A 18 22.80 30.54 -7.94
CA SER A 18 22.27 29.43 -8.72
C SER A 18 21.88 29.98 -10.11
N LYS A 19 22.68 29.69 -11.09
CA LYS A 19 22.32 29.83 -12.50
C LYS A 19 21.23 28.80 -12.79
N SER A 20 20.03 29.28 -13.07
CA SER A 20 18.98 28.54 -13.76
C SER A 20 19.50 28.18 -15.16
N PRO A 21 19.63 26.96 -15.57
CA PRO A 21 19.82 26.64 -16.98
C PRO A 21 18.44 26.64 -17.64
N ASN A 22 18.16 27.75 -18.28
CA ASN A 22 17.14 27.79 -19.30
C ASN A 22 17.77 27.22 -20.56
N SER A 23 17.36 26.06 -21.02
CA SER A 23 17.34 25.72 -22.45
C SER A 23 16.96 24.25 -22.66
N GLY A 24 16.06 24.02 -23.58
CA GLY A 24 15.89 22.72 -24.24
C GLY A 24 14.75 21.89 -23.69
N SER A 25 13.60 22.17 -24.22
CA SER A 25 12.44 21.30 -24.31
C SER A 25 12.85 19.94 -24.89
N GLU A 26 13.20 19.00 -24.05
CA GLU A 26 12.95 17.59 -24.27
C GLU A 26 12.11 17.14 -23.08
N THR A 27 10.81 17.07 -23.30
CA THR A 27 9.85 16.40 -22.42
C THR A 27 10.23 14.91 -22.40
N LYS A 28 11.22 14.54 -21.58
CA LYS A 28 11.28 13.20 -21.04
C LYS A 28 10.02 13.08 -20.18
N GLU A 29 9.00 12.44 -20.73
CA GLU A 29 7.89 11.95 -19.93
C GLU A 29 8.52 11.21 -18.75
N ALA A 30 8.37 11.77 -17.56
CA ALA A 30 8.85 11.14 -16.35
C ALA A 30 8.04 9.83 -16.22
N TYR A 31 8.66 8.72 -16.62
CA TYR A 31 8.06 7.39 -16.59
C TYR A 31 7.67 7.09 -15.13
N SER A 32 6.39 7.16 -14.85
CA SER A 32 5.89 6.87 -13.50
C SER A 32 6.06 5.39 -13.22
N ARG A 33 6.83 5.04 -12.21
CA ARG A 33 7.00 3.66 -11.74
C ARG A 33 5.67 2.99 -11.42
N TYR A 34 4.72 3.74 -10.91
CA TYR A 34 3.41 3.24 -10.50
C TYR A 34 2.35 3.68 -11.49
N VAL A 35 1.76 2.72 -12.19
CA VAL A 35 0.75 2.96 -13.22
C VAL A 35 -0.61 2.46 -12.72
N LYS A 36 -1.63 3.31 -12.78
CA LYS A 36 -3.00 2.90 -12.53
C LYS A 36 -3.51 2.10 -13.73
N MET A 37 -4.05 0.90 -13.47
CA MET A 37 -4.52 -0.03 -14.48
C MET A 37 -6.04 0.02 -14.64
N ASP A 38 -6.54 -0.14 -15.86
CA ASP A 38 -7.95 -0.53 -16.07
C ASP A 38 -8.16 -1.96 -15.58
N PHE A 39 -9.28 -2.21 -14.89
CA PHE A 39 -9.61 -3.53 -14.33
C PHE A 39 -9.75 -4.63 -15.39
N LYS A 40 -10.01 -4.24 -16.65
CA LYS A 40 -10.14 -5.15 -17.79
C LYS A 40 -8.78 -5.63 -18.32
N GLU A 41 -7.76 -4.81 -18.16
CA GLU A 41 -6.40 -5.09 -18.64
C GLU A 41 -5.59 -5.93 -17.64
N VAL A 42 -6.08 -6.02 -16.40
CA VAL A 42 -5.39 -6.78 -15.36
C VAL A 42 -5.59 -8.27 -15.53
N ASN A 43 -4.51 -9.04 -15.42
CA ASN A 43 -4.54 -10.50 -15.46
C ASN A 43 -5.57 -11.07 -14.49
N SER A 44 -6.53 -11.83 -15.01
CA SER A 44 -7.65 -12.37 -14.22
C SER A 44 -7.20 -13.28 -13.08
N ALA A 45 -6.14 -14.08 -13.28
CA ALA A 45 -5.62 -14.97 -12.25
C ALA A 45 -5.04 -14.17 -11.08
N LYS A 46 -4.27 -13.09 -11.33
CA LYS A 46 -3.77 -12.19 -10.28
C LYS A 46 -4.93 -11.51 -9.54
N LYS A 47 -5.94 -11.02 -10.28
CA LYS A 47 -7.14 -10.37 -9.71
C LYS A 47 -7.94 -11.32 -8.82
N ASN A 48 -8.24 -12.53 -9.30
CA ASN A 48 -8.98 -13.54 -8.55
C ASN A 48 -8.19 -13.96 -7.29
N ARG A 49 -6.88 -14.19 -7.42
CA ARG A 49 -6.01 -14.50 -6.28
C ARG A 49 -6.09 -13.42 -5.19
N ALA A 50 -5.99 -12.16 -5.57
CA ALA A 50 -6.07 -11.04 -4.63
C ALA A 50 -7.42 -10.98 -3.91
N TYR A 51 -8.51 -11.17 -4.66
CA TYR A 51 -9.87 -11.19 -4.11
C TYR A 51 -10.07 -12.38 -3.17
N ASP A 52 -9.78 -13.61 -3.64
CA ASP A 52 -10.08 -14.84 -2.88
C ASP A 52 -9.30 -14.92 -1.57
N LEU A 53 -8.01 -14.56 -1.58
CA LEU A 53 -7.20 -14.59 -0.38
C LEU A 53 -7.52 -13.43 0.58
N GLY A 54 -7.84 -12.25 0.03
CA GLY A 54 -8.33 -11.11 0.81
C GLY A 54 -9.67 -11.42 1.50
N LYS A 55 -10.62 -11.98 0.75
CA LYS A 55 -11.92 -12.40 1.25
C LYS A 55 -11.78 -13.48 2.33
N ARG A 56 -10.99 -14.53 2.07
CA ARG A 56 -10.72 -15.60 3.04
C ARG A 56 -10.16 -15.07 4.36
N LEU A 57 -9.24 -14.10 4.30
CA LEU A 57 -8.70 -13.46 5.50
C LEU A 57 -9.78 -12.74 6.31
N LEU A 58 -10.65 -11.96 5.66
CA LEU A 58 -11.68 -11.18 6.33
C LEU A 58 -12.86 -12.04 6.82
N GLU A 59 -13.26 -13.08 6.06
CA GLU A 59 -14.27 -14.07 6.48
C GLU A 59 -13.86 -14.85 7.73
N THR A 60 -12.55 -14.96 7.98
CA THR A 60 -12.05 -15.52 9.23
C THR A 60 -12.60 -14.81 10.45
N CYS A 61 -12.80 -13.50 10.37
CA CYS A 61 -13.37 -12.72 11.46
C CYS A 61 -14.83 -13.13 11.75
N ASN A 62 -15.59 -13.51 10.72
CA ASN A 62 -16.98 -13.94 10.90
C ASN A 62 -17.09 -15.35 11.48
N THR A 63 -16.16 -16.23 11.14
CA THR A 63 -16.25 -17.67 11.42
C THR A 63 -15.31 -18.14 12.53
N SER A 64 -14.34 -17.33 12.93
CA SER A 64 -13.24 -17.69 13.83
C SER A 64 -12.42 -18.89 13.35
N LYS A 65 -12.50 -19.23 12.05
CA LYS A 65 -11.78 -20.35 11.44
C LYS A 65 -10.81 -19.83 10.39
N PHE A 66 -9.53 -19.73 10.76
CA PHE A 66 -8.48 -19.31 9.82
C PHE A 66 -7.89 -20.52 9.10
N LYS A 67 -7.98 -20.51 7.76
CA LYS A 67 -7.25 -21.42 6.90
C LYS A 67 -5.94 -20.76 6.48
N SER A 68 -4.81 -21.25 6.97
CA SER A 68 -3.47 -20.73 6.64
C SER A 68 -3.23 -20.68 5.14
N PHE A 69 -2.42 -19.73 4.72
CA PHE A 69 -1.99 -19.62 3.33
C PHE A 69 -0.93 -20.68 3.02
N SER A 70 -0.99 -21.26 1.81
CA SER A 70 0.02 -22.18 1.33
C SER A 70 1.21 -21.41 0.69
N LYS A 71 2.32 -22.11 0.44
CA LYS A 71 3.50 -21.54 -0.23
C LYS A 71 3.25 -21.16 -1.71
N GLU A 72 2.23 -21.75 -2.33
CA GLU A 72 1.76 -21.43 -3.67
C GLU A 72 0.88 -20.19 -3.70
N GLU A 73 0.24 -19.86 -2.58
CA GLU A 73 -0.69 -18.73 -2.46
C GLU A 73 0.00 -17.44 -2.00
N ALA A 74 0.97 -17.56 -1.09
CA ALA A 74 1.58 -16.39 -0.47
C ALA A 74 3.09 -16.58 -0.24
N THR A 75 3.79 -15.46 -0.07
CA THR A 75 5.20 -15.46 0.30
C THR A 75 5.39 -15.93 1.75
N GLU A 76 6.58 -16.42 2.08
CA GLU A 76 6.89 -16.85 3.43
C GLU A 76 6.68 -15.75 4.48
N SER A 77 6.96 -14.50 4.11
CA SER A 77 6.72 -13.36 4.99
C SER A 77 5.25 -13.21 5.35
N VAL A 78 4.33 -13.34 4.37
CA VAL A 78 2.89 -13.29 4.62
C VAL A 78 2.44 -14.47 5.47
N ILE A 79 2.90 -15.69 5.16
CA ILE A 79 2.54 -16.91 5.91
C ILE A 79 2.97 -16.79 7.38
N LYS A 80 4.20 -16.36 7.65
CA LYS A 80 4.72 -16.15 9.01
C LYS A 80 3.98 -15.07 9.80
N ASN A 81 3.45 -14.06 9.10
CA ASN A 81 2.74 -12.95 9.74
C ASN A 81 1.24 -13.19 9.90
N ALA A 82 0.64 -14.05 9.07
CA ALA A 82 -0.78 -14.42 9.13
C ALA A 82 -1.00 -15.59 10.10
N THR A 83 -0.74 -15.39 11.39
CA THR A 83 -0.97 -16.42 12.42
C THR A 83 -2.37 -16.31 12.99
N VAL A 84 -2.92 -17.45 13.44
CA VAL A 84 -4.26 -17.52 14.08
C VAL A 84 -4.39 -16.51 15.22
N GLU A 85 -3.35 -16.37 16.06
CA GLU A 85 -3.35 -15.47 17.20
C GLU A 85 -3.45 -14.00 16.79
N LYS A 86 -2.60 -13.57 15.83
CA LYS A 86 -2.61 -12.18 15.33
C LYS A 86 -3.93 -11.83 14.66
N ILE A 87 -4.46 -12.76 13.87
CA ILE A 87 -5.73 -12.57 13.16
C ILE A 87 -6.88 -12.48 14.17
N SER A 88 -6.95 -13.37 15.16
CA SER A 88 -8.02 -13.38 16.17
C SER A 88 -8.06 -12.06 16.95
N LYS A 89 -6.92 -11.55 17.41
CA LYS A 89 -6.83 -10.24 18.09
C LYS A 89 -7.33 -9.09 17.20
N THR A 90 -7.02 -9.14 15.91
CA THR A 90 -7.46 -8.12 14.95
C THR A 90 -8.95 -8.23 14.67
N CYS A 91 -9.45 -9.45 14.48
CA CYS A 91 -10.86 -9.73 14.21
C CYS A 91 -11.78 -9.24 15.32
N GLN A 92 -11.41 -9.41 16.58
CA GLN A 92 -12.19 -8.93 17.73
C GLN A 92 -12.46 -7.42 17.63
N LYS A 93 -11.41 -6.64 17.35
CA LYS A 93 -11.51 -5.18 17.18
C LYS A 93 -12.35 -4.79 15.97
N ILE A 94 -12.20 -5.52 14.84
CA ILE A 94 -12.93 -5.24 13.61
C ILE A 94 -14.43 -5.49 13.81
N ILE A 95 -14.83 -6.66 14.36
CA ILE A 95 -16.24 -7.01 14.58
C ILE A 95 -16.93 -6.03 15.52
N MET A 96 -16.27 -5.65 16.62
CA MET A 96 -16.88 -4.69 17.56
C MET A 96 -17.16 -3.34 16.88
N ARG A 97 -16.25 -2.85 16.03
CA ARG A 97 -16.38 -1.54 15.39
C ARG A 97 -17.23 -1.55 14.13
N ASN A 98 -17.08 -2.58 13.30
CA ASN A 98 -17.64 -2.59 11.95
C ASN A 98 -18.74 -3.64 11.73
N GLY A 99 -18.97 -4.55 12.69
CA GLY A 99 -19.83 -5.71 12.49
C GLY A 99 -19.17 -6.77 11.60
N LYS A 100 -19.99 -7.69 11.08
CA LYS A 100 -19.49 -8.76 10.22
C LYS A 100 -19.04 -8.22 8.85
N PHE A 101 -18.03 -8.87 8.31
CA PHE A 101 -17.60 -8.68 6.93
C PHE A 101 -18.64 -9.24 5.96
N ILE A 102 -18.96 -8.51 4.90
CA ILE A 102 -19.92 -8.90 3.87
C ILE A 102 -19.19 -9.24 2.57
N ASP A 103 -18.46 -8.28 1.98
CA ASP A 103 -17.76 -8.50 0.70
C ASP A 103 -16.67 -7.47 0.44
N LEU A 104 -15.93 -7.66 -0.66
CA LEU A 104 -14.90 -6.79 -1.19
C LEU A 104 -15.32 -6.20 -2.54
N GLN A 105 -15.17 -4.88 -2.67
CA GLN A 105 -15.37 -4.20 -3.94
C GLN A 105 -14.04 -3.63 -4.43
N LEU A 106 -13.56 -4.12 -5.58
CA LEU A 106 -12.34 -3.60 -6.20
C LEU A 106 -12.51 -2.10 -6.53
N SER A 107 -11.60 -1.27 -6.03
CA SER A 107 -11.64 0.18 -6.21
C SER A 107 -10.50 0.74 -7.05
N GLU A 108 -9.35 0.09 -7.01
CA GLU A 108 -8.17 0.52 -7.75
C GLU A 108 -7.18 -0.63 -7.93
N VAL A 109 -6.46 -0.61 -9.05
CA VAL A 109 -5.28 -1.47 -9.27
C VAL A 109 -4.12 -0.59 -9.69
N ILE A 110 -2.97 -0.79 -9.05
CA ILE A 110 -1.71 -0.10 -9.35
C ILE A 110 -0.68 -1.16 -9.73
N HIS A 111 -0.04 -0.98 -10.88
CA HIS A 111 1.07 -1.81 -11.35
C HIS A 111 2.39 -1.10 -11.05
N ASP A 112 3.30 -1.77 -10.35
CA ASP A 112 4.68 -1.37 -10.21
C ASP A 112 5.46 -1.97 -11.38
N VAL A 113 5.74 -1.17 -12.39
CA VAL A 113 6.37 -1.63 -13.64
C VAL A 113 7.82 -2.06 -13.47
N GLU A 114 8.46 -1.66 -12.37
CA GLU A 114 9.85 -2.01 -12.07
C GLU A 114 9.99 -3.42 -11.49
N THR A 115 9.03 -3.84 -10.66
CA THR A 115 9.03 -5.14 -9.99
C THR A 115 8.03 -6.14 -10.58
N ASP A 116 7.14 -5.69 -11.48
CA ASP A 116 5.94 -6.40 -11.97
C ASP A 116 5.00 -6.83 -10.85
N ASP A 117 4.94 -6.02 -9.78
CA ASP A 117 4.00 -6.24 -8.69
C ASP A 117 2.70 -5.47 -8.93
N TYR A 118 1.59 -6.02 -8.46
CA TYR A 118 0.27 -5.41 -8.55
C TYR A 118 -0.29 -5.15 -7.16
N LEU A 119 -0.71 -3.92 -6.90
CA LEU A 119 -1.43 -3.54 -5.68
C LEU A 119 -2.92 -3.42 -5.99
N PHE A 120 -3.71 -4.35 -5.46
CA PHE A 120 -5.17 -4.34 -5.52
C PHE A 120 -5.72 -3.67 -4.27
N LYS A 121 -6.56 -2.64 -4.46
CA LYS A 121 -7.25 -1.95 -3.38
C LYS A 121 -8.74 -2.27 -3.44
N TYR A 122 -9.28 -2.71 -2.32
CA TYR A 122 -10.68 -3.07 -2.20
C TYR A 122 -11.34 -2.25 -1.11
N LYS A 123 -12.51 -1.67 -1.40
CA LYS A 123 -13.42 -1.20 -0.34
C LYS A 123 -14.00 -2.41 0.37
N ILE A 124 -13.92 -2.43 1.70
CA ILE A 124 -14.46 -3.51 2.51
C ILE A 124 -15.89 -3.16 2.88
N GLN A 125 -16.81 -4.06 2.57
CA GLN A 125 -18.21 -3.95 2.97
C GLN A 125 -18.42 -4.65 4.30
N TYR A 126 -18.94 -3.93 5.30
CA TYR A 126 -19.29 -4.42 6.62
C TYR A 126 -20.77 -4.13 6.91
N GLU A 127 -21.35 -4.84 7.90
CA GLU A 127 -22.72 -4.61 8.36
C GLU A 127 -22.92 -3.16 8.86
N LYS A 128 -21.95 -2.63 9.61
CA LYS A 128 -21.98 -1.26 10.13
C LYS A 128 -21.21 -0.34 9.19
N LYS A 129 -21.86 0.77 8.78
CA LYS A 129 -21.31 1.73 7.81
C LYS A 129 -20.67 2.97 8.45
N TYR A 130 -20.31 2.89 9.73
CA TYR A 130 -19.74 4.05 10.45
C TYR A 130 -18.33 4.43 9.99
N PHE A 131 -17.57 3.44 9.49
CA PHE A 131 -16.20 3.64 9.04
C PHE A 131 -16.02 2.99 7.67
N GLU A 132 -15.43 3.72 6.75
CA GLU A 132 -14.97 3.15 5.50
C GLU A 132 -13.58 2.52 5.70
N ARG A 133 -13.40 1.30 5.26
CA ARG A 133 -12.12 0.59 5.34
C ARG A 133 -11.71 0.05 3.97
N GLU A 134 -10.43 0.03 3.76
CA GLU A 134 -9.80 -0.48 2.54
C GLU A 134 -8.89 -1.65 2.88
N LEU A 135 -8.96 -2.71 2.07
CA LEU A 135 -7.99 -3.79 2.03
C LEU A 135 -7.04 -3.56 0.86
N ASN A 136 -5.74 -3.60 1.14
CA ASN A 136 -4.68 -3.57 0.15
C ASN A 136 -4.07 -4.97 0.06
N VAL A 137 -4.03 -5.54 -1.15
CA VAL A 137 -3.42 -6.84 -1.44
C VAL A 137 -2.36 -6.66 -2.51
N LYS A 138 -1.11 -6.96 -2.18
CA LYS A 138 0.00 -6.91 -3.13
C LYS A 138 0.23 -8.32 -3.69
N ILE A 139 0.17 -8.46 -5.01
CA ILE A 139 0.51 -9.69 -5.75
C ILE A 139 1.84 -9.46 -6.46
N ASN A 140 2.80 -10.34 -6.25
CA ASN A 140 4.10 -10.25 -6.90
C ASN A 140 4.04 -10.82 -8.35
N LYS A 141 5.17 -10.72 -9.06
CA LYS A 141 5.33 -11.25 -10.42
C LYS A 141 4.98 -12.74 -10.54
N ASP A 142 5.25 -13.54 -9.50
CA ASP A 142 4.97 -14.97 -9.46
C ASP A 142 3.50 -15.30 -9.15
N GLY A 143 2.63 -14.29 -9.03
CA GLY A 143 1.22 -14.45 -8.71
C GLY A 143 0.94 -14.77 -7.24
N LYS A 144 1.91 -14.61 -6.33
CA LYS A 144 1.74 -14.85 -4.89
C LYS A 144 1.39 -13.56 -4.16
N VAL A 145 0.61 -13.67 -3.10
CA VAL A 145 0.40 -12.55 -2.19
C VAL A 145 1.68 -12.23 -1.44
N ALA A 146 2.20 -11.03 -1.67
CA ALA A 146 3.44 -10.53 -1.06
C ALA A 146 3.19 -9.62 0.16
N ALA A 147 2.00 -9.01 0.24
CA ALA A 147 1.57 -8.24 1.39
C ALA A 147 0.05 -8.13 1.45
N MET A 148 -0.50 -8.03 2.67
CA MET A 148 -1.88 -7.65 2.93
C MET A 148 -1.93 -6.65 4.08
N SER A 149 -2.75 -5.61 3.94
CA SER A 149 -2.99 -4.64 5.01
C SER A 149 -4.38 -4.05 4.90
N THR A 150 -4.96 -3.65 6.03
CA THR A 150 -6.19 -2.88 6.06
C THR A 150 -5.94 -1.51 6.66
N LYS A 151 -6.58 -0.49 6.09
CA LYS A 151 -6.58 0.86 6.66
C LYS A 151 -8.00 1.40 6.77
N GLU A 152 -8.21 2.27 7.72
CA GLU A 152 -9.42 3.07 7.83
C GLU A 152 -9.25 4.31 6.96
N LEU A 153 -10.25 4.59 6.15
CA LEU A 153 -10.28 5.79 5.33
C LEU A 153 -10.85 6.95 6.16
N ALA A 154 -10.36 8.16 5.93
CA ALA A 154 -10.92 9.33 6.58
C ALA A 154 -12.41 9.46 6.25
N LYS A 155 -13.26 9.80 7.25
CA LYS A 155 -14.66 10.14 6.99
C LYS A 155 -14.69 11.29 5.99
N LYS A 156 -15.47 11.16 4.91
CA LYS A 156 -15.84 12.34 4.14
C LYS A 156 -16.63 13.26 5.08
N PRO A 157 -16.30 14.55 5.16
CA PRO A 157 -17.18 15.49 5.83
C PRO A 157 -18.56 15.40 5.17
N MET A 158 -19.59 15.28 6.01
CA MET A 158 -20.98 15.37 5.60
C MET A 158 -21.31 16.81 5.19
#